data_e20446f5c9e1fc78fe67633ff38de253
#
_entry.id   e20446f5c9e1fc78fe67633ff38de253
#
_cell.length_a   1.000
_cell.length_b   1.000
_cell.length_c   1.000
_cell.angle_alpha   90.00
_cell.angle_beta   90.00
_cell.angle_gamma   90.00
#
_symmetry.space_group_name_H-M   'P 1'
#
loop_
_entity.id
_entity.type
_entity.pdbx_description
1 polymer ?
#
loop_
_entity_poly.entity_id
_entity_poly.type
_entity_poly.pdbx_seq_one_letter_code
_entity_poly.pdbx_strand_id
1 'polypeptide(L)'
;MEGLNVNFEELEHMDLEEAKKIVSHFNNEDDYEELGATIDGIEYGLDIVDESNWDDQGKYQYKDVTGILCESLEDGSVTKYDIAVTQYITRSGSYFTSYNYEYDPLQVDQLVQKVIPQQIIPERTIVVFAE
;
A
#
# COMPACT_ATOMS: atom_id res chain seq x y z
N MET A 1 5.42 -3.44 -15.18
CA MET A 1 4.51 -3.36 -14.02
C MET A 1 3.20 -2.74 -14.45
N GLU A 2 2.11 -3.34 -14.05
CA GLU A 2 0.80 -2.78 -14.30
C GLU A 2 0.57 -1.59 -13.39
N GLY A 3 -0.14 -0.60 -13.89
CA GLY A 3 -0.48 0.57 -13.10
C GLY A 3 -1.69 0.32 -12.23
N LEU A 4 -1.81 1.10 -11.18
CA LEU A 4 -3.01 1.11 -10.35
C LEU A 4 -4.06 2.01 -11.02
N ASN A 5 -5.31 1.60 -10.89
CA ASN A 5 -6.42 2.37 -11.44
C ASN A 5 -6.98 3.28 -10.35
N VAL A 6 -6.42 4.48 -10.24
CA VAL A 6 -6.83 5.48 -9.26
C VAL A 6 -7.00 6.83 -9.94
N ASN A 7 -7.81 7.68 -9.35
CA ASN A 7 -7.99 9.06 -9.83
C ASN A 7 -6.87 9.92 -9.26
N PHE A 8 -5.82 10.14 -10.04
CA PHE A 8 -4.63 10.84 -9.61
C PHE A 8 -4.93 12.31 -9.20
N GLU A 9 -5.95 12.91 -9.79
CA GLU A 9 -6.33 14.30 -9.46
C GLU A 9 -6.85 14.45 -8.03
N GLU A 10 -7.32 13.37 -7.43
CA GLU A 10 -7.78 13.38 -6.04
C GLU A 10 -6.65 13.20 -5.03
N LEU A 11 -5.42 12.98 -5.51
CA LEU A 11 -4.28 12.72 -4.65
C LEU A 11 -3.49 14.00 -4.38
N GLU A 12 -3.10 14.18 -3.12
CA GLU A 12 -2.17 15.23 -2.74
C GLU A 12 -0.75 14.68 -2.82
N HIS A 13 0.20 15.56 -3.05
CA HIS A 13 1.59 15.15 -3.11
C HIS A 13 2.18 15.01 -1.71
N MET A 14 2.90 13.91 -1.49
CA MET A 14 3.72 13.72 -0.31
C MET A 14 5.10 13.25 -0.75
N ASP A 15 6.14 13.82 -0.13
CA ASP A 15 7.51 13.39 -0.39
C ASP A 15 7.69 11.93 0.08
N LEU A 16 8.37 11.13 -0.74
CA LEU A 16 8.54 9.71 -0.46
C LEU A 16 9.25 9.46 0.87
N GLU A 17 10.25 10.27 1.21
CA GLU A 17 10.98 10.11 2.47
C GLU A 17 10.09 10.39 3.68
N GLU A 18 9.20 11.38 3.57
CA GLU A 18 8.23 11.66 4.61
C GLU A 18 7.24 10.50 4.76
N ALA A 19 6.77 9.98 3.63
CA ALA A 19 5.87 8.84 3.63
C ALA A 19 6.48 7.62 4.30
N LYS A 20 7.76 7.35 4.02
CA LYS A 20 8.48 6.24 4.66
C LYS A 20 8.56 6.41 6.18
N LYS A 21 8.74 7.64 6.64
CA LYS A 21 8.76 7.92 8.08
C LYS A 21 7.41 7.62 8.73
N ILE A 22 6.33 8.04 8.08
CA ILE A 22 4.98 7.78 8.57
C ILE A 22 4.71 6.28 8.61
N VAL A 23 4.99 5.58 7.53
CA VAL A 23 4.72 4.15 7.43
C VAL A 23 5.60 3.34 8.38
N SER A 24 6.77 3.86 8.76
CA SER A 24 7.62 3.19 9.74
C SER A 24 6.95 3.02 11.11
N HIS A 25 5.91 3.80 11.39
CA HIS A 25 5.12 3.66 12.62
C HIS A 25 4.00 2.62 12.50
N PHE A 26 3.73 2.13 11.29
CA PHE A 26 2.75 1.08 11.09
C PHE A 26 3.34 -0.25 11.55
N ASN A 27 2.50 -1.10 12.15
CA ASN A 27 2.93 -2.45 12.48
C ASN A 27 2.68 -3.35 11.26
N ASN A 28 3.74 -3.79 10.59
CA ASN A 28 3.61 -4.59 9.37
C ASN A 28 3.01 -5.98 9.62
N GLU A 29 2.91 -6.41 10.88
CA GLU A 29 2.26 -7.67 11.24
C GLU A 29 0.74 -7.53 11.41
N ASP A 30 0.23 -6.29 11.41
CA ASP A 30 -1.21 -6.07 11.40
C ASP A 30 -1.79 -6.43 10.03
N ASP A 31 -3.03 -6.91 10.03
CA ASP A 31 -3.74 -7.15 8.79
C ASP A 31 -3.93 -5.81 8.06
N TYR A 32 -3.90 -5.86 6.73
CA TYR A 32 -3.99 -4.64 5.91
C TYR A 32 -5.20 -3.77 6.24
N GLU A 33 -6.28 -4.35 6.73
CA GLU A 33 -7.47 -3.59 7.15
C GLU A 33 -7.21 -2.75 8.40
N GLU A 34 -6.20 -3.11 9.18
CA GLU A 34 -5.88 -2.44 10.44
C GLU A 34 -4.59 -1.63 10.37
N LEU A 35 -3.90 -1.66 9.23
CA LEU A 35 -2.65 -0.92 9.08
C LEU A 35 -2.89 0.57 9.22
N GLY A 36 -2.12 1.18 10.12
CA GLY A 36 -2.21 2.60 10.36
C GLY A 36 -1.42 3.00 11.59
N ALA A 37 -1.41 4.28 11.87
CA ALA A 37 -0.76 4.83 13.05
C ALA A 37 -1.30 6.22 13.34
N THR A 38 -1.25 6.61 14.61
CA THR A 38 -1.52 7.99 15.03
C THR A 38 -0.19 8.61 15.41
N ILE A 39 0.16 9.71 14.74
CA ILE A 39 1.42 10.40 14.93
C ILE A 39 1.12 11.87 15.20
N ASP A 40 1.54 12.38 16.36
CA ASP A 40 1.31 13.77 16.77
C ASP A 40 -0.17 14.17 16.67
N GLY A 41 -1.06 13.24 17.00
CA GLY A 41 -2.50 13.48 16.96
C GLY A 41 -3.15 13.32 15.59
N ILE A 42 -2.35 13.01 14.57
CA ILE A 42 -2.85 12.81 13.21
C ILE A 42 -2.98 11.33 12.95
N GLU A 43 -4.15 10.92 12.46
CA GLU A 43 -4.44 9.52 12.18
C GLU A 43 -4.17 9.20 10.71
N TYR A 44 -3.31 8.22 10.47
CA TYR A 44 -2.96 7.75 9.13
C TYR A 44 -3.45 6.32 8.92
N GLY A 45 -3.82 6.00 7.70
CA GLY A 45 -4.28 4.66 7.33
C GLY A 45 -4.12 4.43 5.84
N LEU A 46 -4.73 3.36 5.36
CA LEU A 46 -4.66 2.98 3.95
C LEU A 46 -6.04 2.82 3.36
N ASP A 47 -6.21 3.31 2.14
CA ASP A 47 -7.37 3.02 1.30
C ASP A 47 -6.96 1.92 0.32
N ILE A 48 -7.50 0.72 0.50
CA ILE A 48 -7.09 -0.45 -0.29
C ILE A 48 -7.59 -0.30 -1.73
N VAL A 49 -6.67 -0.36 -2.66
CA VAL A 49 -6.97 -0.19 -4.08
C VAL A 49 -6.66 -1.42 -4.92
N ASP A 50 -5.88 -2.35 -4.39
CA ASP A 50 -5.57 -3.59 -5.10
C ASP A 50 -5.27 -4.69 -4.09
N GLU A 51 -5.84 -5.85 -4.33
CA GLU A 51 -5.64 -7.02 -3.47
C GLU A 51 -5.60 -8.26 -4.36
N SER A 52 -4.47 -8.99 -4.31
CA SER A 52 -4.36 -10.22 -5.08
C SER A 52 -5.11 -11.35 -4.39
N ASN A 53 -5.40 -12.41 -5.14
CA ASN A 53 -5.84 -13.67 -4.54
C ASN A 53 -4.61 -14.39 -4.00
N TRP A 54 -4.85 -15.37 -3.13
CA TRP A 54 -3.78 -16.24 -2.68
C TRP A 54 -3.23 -17.04 -3.86
N ASP A 55 -1.92 -16.90 -4.10
CA ASP A 55 -1.23 -17.67 -5.11
C ASP A 55 -0.70 -18.94 -4.46
N ASP A 56 -1.22 -20.08 -4.88
CA ASP A 56 -0.92 -21.37 -4.26
C ASP A 56 0.36 -21.95 -4.85
N GLN A 57 1.41 -22.00 -4.03
CA GLN A 57 2.71 -22.59 -4.39
C GLN A 57 2.98 -23.84 -3.56
N GLY A 58 1.98 -24.68 -3.39
CA GLY A 58 2.11 -25.91 -2.61
C GLY A 58 1.94 -25.66 -1.12
N LYS A 59 3.02 -25.83 -0.35
CA LYS A 59 2.98 -25.61 1.11
C LYS A 59 2.79 -24.16 1.49
N TYR A 60 3.13 -23.25 0.59
CA TYR A 60 3.09 -21.84 0.85
C TYR A 60 2.12 -21.16 -0.09
N GLN A 61 1.42 -20.17 0.42
CA GLN A 61 0.57 -19.32 -0.39
C GLN A 61 0.99 -17.88 -0.18
N TYR A 62 0.89 -17.09 -1.25
CA TYR A 62 1.38 -15.72 -1.28
C TYR A 62 0.26 -14.77 -1.67
N LYS A 63 0.26 -13.60 -1.07
CA LYS A 63 -0.72 -12.57 -1.37
C LYS A 63 -0.08 -11.20 -1.19
N ASP A 64 -0.49 -10.23 -2.00
CA ASP A 64 -0.13 -8.85 -1.79
C ASP A 64 -1.35 -7.95 -1.80
N VAL A 65 -1.28 -6.89 -1.01
CA VAL A 65 -2.34 -5.89 -0.89
C VAL A 65 -1.69 -4.52 -0.98
N THR A 66 -2.24 -3.65 -1.82
CA THR A 66 -1.74 -2.29 -1.98
C THR A 66 -2.81 -1.29 -1.59
N GLY A 67 -2.44 -0.33 -0.76
CA GLY A 67 -3.32 0.76 -0.36
C GLY A 67 -2.68 2.10 -0.64
N ILE A 68 -3.52 3.13 -0.69
CA ILE A 68 -3.09 4.52 -0.83
C ILE A 68 -3.03 5.13 0.56
N LEU A 69 -1.94 5.82 0.87
CA LEU A 69 -1.76 6.45 2.18
C LEU A 69 -2.77 7.58 2.36
N CYS A 70 -3.47 7.56 3.48
CA CYS A 70 -4.52 8.51 3.81
C CYS A 70 -4.27 9.15 5.16
N GLU A 71 -4.73 10.38 5.31
CA GLU A 71 -4.73 11.11 6.57
C GLU A 71 -6.18 11.47 6.90
N SER A 72 -6.63 11.11 8.10
CA SER A 72 -7.99 11.43 8.55
C SER A 72 -7.99 12.75 9.30
N LEU A 73 -8.89 13.64 8.93
CA LEU A 73 -9.02 14.95 9.52
C LEU A 73 -10.13 14.97 10.59
N GLU A 74 -10.06 15.93 11.49
CA GLU A 74 -11.02 16.04 12.62
C GLU A 74 -12.47 16.18 12.17
N ASP A 75 -12.69 16.78 11.01
CA ASP A 75 -14.03 16.98 10.46
C ASP A 75 -14.61 15.74 9.78
N GLY A 76 -13.87 14.63 9.80
CA GLY A 76 -14.28 13.38 9.15
C GLY A 76 -13.86 13.25 7.70
N SER A 77 -13.25 14.30 7.13
CA SER A 77 -12.73 14.19 5.77
C SER A 77 -11.40 13.44 5.74
N VAL A 78 -11.03 12.95 4.56
CA VAL A 78 -9.82 12.16 4.37
C VAL A 78 -9.01 12.76 3.23
N THR A 79 -7.72 12.96 3.49
CA THR A 79 -6.78 13.36 2.45
C THR A 79 -6.04 12.13 1.96
N LYS A 80 -6.01 11.89 0.66
CA LYS A 80 -5.29 10.78 0.05
C LYS A 80 -4.03 11.31 -0.61
N TYR A 81 -2.93 10.59 -0.43
CA TYR A 81 -1.63 11.01 -0.94
C TYR A 81 -1.18 10.12 -2.09
N ASP A 82 -0.27 10.63 -2.91
CA ASP A 82 0.29 9.91 -4.06
C ASP A 82 1.33 8.87 -3.62
N ILE A 83 1.01 8.12 -2.59
CA ILE A 83 1.89 7.13 -1.97
C ILE A 83 1.15 5.80 -1.92
N ALA A 84 1.79 4.74 -2.44
CA ALA A 84 1.27 3.39 -2.34
C ALA A 84 2.06 2.62 -1.29
N VAL A 85 1.35 1.89 -0.45
CA VAL A 85 1.94 1.01 0.57
C VAL A 85 1.49 -0.40 0.28
N THR A 86 2.45 -1.31 0.09
CA THR A 86 2.14 -2.70 -0.24
C THR A 86 2.56 -3.61 0.90
N GLN A 87 1.65 -4.49 1.29
CA GLN A 87 1.89 -5.55 2.26
C GLN A 87 1.98 -6.87 1.52
N TYR A 88 3.11 -7.56 1.68
CA TYR A 88 3.30 -8.91 1.15
C TYR A 88 3.11 -9.91 2.28
N ILE A 89 2.24 -10.89 2.07
CA ILE A 89 1.84 -11.85 3.09
C ILE A 89 2.12 -13.25 2.56
N THR A 90 2.78 -14.06 3.39
CA THR A 90 2.98 -15.48 3.12
C THR A 90 2.24 -16.26 4.19
N ARG A 91 1.57 -17.32 3.81
CA ARG A 91 1.00 -18.23 4.79
C ARG A 91 1.40 -19.67 4.46
N SER A 92 1.53 -20.49 5.51
CA SER A 92 1.81 -21.91 5.39
C SER A 92 0.83 -22.66 6.27
N GLY A 93 0.64 -23.95 5.98
CA GLY A 93 -0.29 -24.80 6.70
C GLY A 93 -1.46 -25.22 5.85
N SER A 94 -2.56 -25.58 6.49
CA SER A 94 -3.75 -26.03 5.77
C SER A 94 -5.01 -25.60 6.50
N TYR A 95 -6.12 -25.69 5.80
CA TYR A 95 -7.43 -25.42 6.36
C TYR A 95 -7.69 -26.22 7.64
N PHE A 96 -7.18 -27.45 7.70
CA PHE A 96 -7.44 -28.36 8.84
C PHE A 96 -6.51 -28.13 10.02
N THR A 97 -5.36 -27.50 9.82
CA THR A 97 -4.34 -27.34 10.86
C THR A 97 -4.12 -25.91 11.29
N SER A 98 -4.80 -24.97 10.69
CA SER A 98 -4.60 -23.52 10.80
C SER A 98 -3.37 -23.07 10.01
N TYR A 99 -3.37 -21.77 9.67
CA TYR A 99 -2.30 -21.17 8.90
C TYR A 99 -1.34 -20.39 9.79
N ASN A 100 -0.07 -20.41 9.42
CA ASN A 100 0.94 -19.52 9.98
C ASN A 100 1.18 -18.40 8.96
N TYR A 101 1.08 -17.16 9.40
CA TYR A 101 1.24 -15.99 8.53
C TYR A 101 2.58 -15.32 8.79
N GLU A 102 3.22 -14.90 7.73
CA GLU A 102 4.43 -14.08 7.78
C GLU A 102 4.21 -12.82 6.95
N TYR A 103 4.64 -11.70 7.48
CA TYR A 103 4.47 -10.39 6.84
C TYR A 103 5.84 -9.81 6.57
N ASP A 104 6.09 -9.47 5.30
CA ASP A 104 7.33 -8.78 4.93
C ASP A 104 7.24 -7.31 5.36
N PRO A 105 8.38 -6.62 5.47
CA PRO A 105 8.36 -5.18 5.73
C PRO A 105 7.52 -4.46 4.68
N LEU A 106 6.74 -3.47 5.12
CA LEU A 106 5.88 -2.71 4.23
C LEU A 106 6.70 -1.98 3.17
N GLN A 107 6.23 -2.02 1.95
CA GLN A 107 6.90 -1.37 0.83
C GLN A 107 6.18 -0.08 0.48
N VAL A 108 6.93 1.01 0.40
CA VAL A 108 6.39 2.35 0.15
C VAL A 108 6.91 2.83 -1.21
N ASP A 109 6.00 3.18 -2.09
CA ASP A 109 6.34 3.61 -3.44
C ASP A 109 5.64 4.93 -3.77
N GLN A 110 6.30 5.76 -4.57
CA GLN A 110 5.71 6.99 -5.09
C GLN A 110 4.82 6.65 -6.28
N LEU A 111 3.59 7.17 -6.28
CA LEU A 111 2.71 7.04 -7.43
C LEU A 111 3.08 8.10 -8.46
N VAL A 112 3.08 7.71 -9.72
CA VAL A 112 3.40 8.61 -10.83
C VAL A 112 2.30 8.50 -11.88
N GLN A 113 1.74 9.64 -12.27
CA GLN A 113 0.75 9.65 -13.31
C GLN A 113 1.39 9.28 -14.64
N LYS A 114 0.76 8.36 -15.37
CA LYS A 114 1.26 7.96 -16.67
C LYS A 114 1.09 9.13 -17.65
N VAL A 115 2.21 9.61 -18.18
CA VAL A 115 2.19 10.72 -19.13
C VAL A 115 2.78 10.24 -20.46
N ILE A 116 4.03 10.48 -20.73
CA ILE A 116 4.62 10.22 -22.04
C ILE A 116 5.39 8.90 -22.02
N PRO A 117 5.13 7.99 -22.99
CA PRO A 117 5.76 6.66 -22.96
C PRO A 117 7.28 6.64 -23.00
N GLN A 118 7.90 7.65 -23.57
CA GLN A 118 9.35 7.69 -23.70
C GLN A 118 10.08 8.21 -22.48
N GLN A 119 9.37 8.60 -21.42
CA GLN A 119 10.02 8.98 -20.18
C GLN A 119 10.57 7.76 -19.48
N ILE A 120 11.81 7.87 -19.02
CA ILE A 120 12.45 6.81 -18.26
C ILE A 120 12.34 7.14 -16.79
N ILE A 121 11.82 6.20 -16.03
CA ILE A 121 11.70 6.34 -14.58
C ILE A 121 12.77 5.47 -13.95
N PRO A 122 13.86 6.04 -13.41
CA PRO A 122 15.00 5.26 -12.94
C PRO A 122 14.80 4.58 -11.60
N GLU A 123 13.83 5.03 -10.81
CA GLU A 123 13.54 4.45 -9.52
C GLU A 123 12.29 3.61 -9.60
N ARG A 124 12.12 2.73 -8.60
CA ARG A 124 10.90 1.94 -8.53
C ARG A 124 9.74 2.86 -8.20
N THR A 125 8.79 2.91 -9.10
CA THR A 125 7.56 3.71 -8.93
C THR A 125 6.37 2.89 -9.40
N ILE A 126 5.21 3.27 -8.91
CA ILE A 126 3.95 2.68 -9.37
C ILE A 126 3.28 3.69 -10.28
N VAL A 127 3.07 3.28 -11.52
CA VAL A 127 2.45 4.13 -12.53
C VAL A 127 0.93 4.01 -12.40
N VAL A 128 0.25 5.13 -12.37
CA VAL A 128 -1.21 5.15 -12.36
C VAL A 128 -1.72 5.65 -13.72
N PHE A 129 -2.88 5.14 -14.12
CA PHE A 129 -3.52 5.55 -15.36
C PHE A 129 -4.61 6.55 -15.02
N ALA A 130 -4.53 7.74 -15.64
CA ALA A 130 -5.58 8.74 -15.49
C ALA A 130 -6.83 8.28 -16.22
N GLU A 131 -7.97 8.49 -15.62
CA GLU A 131 -9.25 8.21 -16.26
C GLU A 131 -9.72 9.39 -17.07
#